data_61966f497817927b713ceba21b17f4b2
#
_entry.id   61966f497817927b713ceba21b17f4b2
#
_cell.length_a   1.000
_cell.length_b   1.000
_cell.length_c   1.000
_cell.angle_alpha   90.00
_cell.angle_beta   90.00
_cell.angle_gamma   90.00
#
_symmetry.space_group_name_H-M   'P 1'
#
loop_
_entity.id
_entity.type
_entity.pdbx_description
1 polymer ?
#
loop_
_entity_poly.entity_id
_entity_poly.type
_entity_poly.pdbx_seq_one_letter_code
_entity_poly.pdbx_strand_id
1 'polypeptide(L)'
;MRIAVPALIASTAVAALAALPSMASASAPVIPPKDRGTPVLTGTYQRLDGDPINLARLRGRVVLVVNTASHCGYTSQYQPLEALWRGKRGKGVTVLGVPSNDFQQELPTDALVKRFCKRNFGVSFPMLRISPVTGAKAIPLFRGLSKPGWSNEPQWNFNKYLVDAKGRPAMYFPSSEEPDSPAITKAIDALLAERSA
;
A
#
# COMPACT_ATOMS: atom_id res chain seq x y z
N MET A 1 67.08 -14.79 -49.47
CA MET A 1 65.77 -15.35 -49.31
C MET A 1 65.14 -14.70 -48.08
N ARG A 2 64.28 -13.68 -48.27
CA ARG A 2 63.65 -12.91 -47.17
C ARG A 2 62.24 -13.43 -47.04
N ILE A 3 61.93 -13.93 -45.84
CA ILE A 3 60.57 -14.43 -45.47
C ILE A 3 59.79 -13.25 -44.88
N ALA A 4 58.70 -12.87 -45.53
CA ALA A 4 57.80 -11.85 -45.03
C ALA A 4 56.79 -12.49 -44.05
N VAL A 5 56.66 -11.89 -42.85
CA VAL A 5 55.66 -12.27 -41.84
C VAL A 5 54.44 -11.37 -42.03
N PRO A 6 53.24 -11.90 -42.16
CA PRO A 6 52.03 -11.06 -42.22
C PRO A 6 51.58 -10.59 -40.82
N ALA A 7 51.31 -9.29 -40.72
CA ALA A 7 50.81 -8.66 -39.54
C ALA A 7 49.30 -9.05 -39.30
N LEU A 8 49.01 -9.62 -38.14
CA LEU A 8 47.62 -9.88 -37.69
C LEU A 8 47.02 -8.56 -37.21
N ILE A 9 45.98 -8.09 -37.89
CA ILE A 9 45.15 -6.95 -37.44
C ILE A 9 44.11 -7.50 -36.46
N ALA A 10 44.29 -7.20 -35.17
CA ALA A 10 43.30 -7.49 -34.14
C ALA A 10 42.16 -6.46 -34.20
N SER A 11 41.02 -6.90 -34.65
CA SER A 11 39.77 -6.09 -34.65
C SER A 11 39.15 -6.11 -33.26
N THR A 12 39.25 -5.02 -32.51
CA THR A 12 38.57 -4.86 -31.21
C THR A 12 37.11 -4.52 -31.45
N ALA A 13 36.22 -5.50 -31.29
CA ALA A 13 34.79 -5.24 -31.27
C ALA A 13 34.42 -4.59 -29.93
N VAL A 14 34.06 -3.31 -29.97
CA VAL A 14 33.46 -2.61 -28.83
C VAL A 14 31.99 -3.05 -28.74
N ALA A 15 31.70 -3.90 -27.77
CA ALA A 15 30.30 -4.27 -27.46
C ALA A 15 29.60 -3.07 -26.81
N ALA A 16 28.70 -2.43 -27.53
CA ALA A 16 27.82 -1.43 -26.99
C ALA A 16 26.82 -2.10 -26.01
N LEU A 17 27.00 -1.86 -24.71
CA LEU A 17 26.09 -2.27 -23.68
C LEU A 17 24.81 -1.41 -23.79
N ALA A 18 23.79 -1.94 -24.48
CA ALA A 18 22.48 -1.30 -24.55
C ALA A 18 21.88 -1.27 -23.14
N ALA A 19 21.77 -0.08 -22.57
CA ALA A 19 21.04 0.14 -21.31
C ALA A 19 19.56 -0.23 -21.54
N LEU A 20 19.11 -1.30 -20.89
CA LEU A 20 17.70 -1.65 -20.84
C LEU A 20 16.92 -0.49 -20.18
N PRO A 21 15.80 -0.04 -20.78
CA PRO A 21 14.99 0.98 -20.13
C PRO A 21 14.51 0.43 -18.79
N SER A 22 14.81 1.14 -17.72
CA SER A 22 14.23 0.90 -16.39
C SER A 22 12.72 0.94 -16.56
N MET A 23 12.05 -0.19 -16.34
CA MET A 23 10.61 -0.23 -16.23
C MET A 23 10.22 0.53 -14.96
N ALA A 24 10.06 1.84 -15.08
CA ALA A 24 9.44 2.64 -14.03
C ALA A 24 8.09 1.99 -13.74
N SER A 25 7.91 1.52 -12.51
CA SER A 25 6.62 1.00 -12.03
C SER A 25 5.59 2.08 -12.28
N ALA A 26 4.75 1.89 -13.29
CA ALA A 26 3.68 2.82 -13.58
C ALA A 26 2.69 2.71 -12.41
N SER A 27 2.75 3.67 -11.49
CA SER A 27 1.74 3.81 -10.45
C SER A 27 0.37 3.92 -11.11
N ALA A 28 -0.61 3.14 -10.62
CA ALA A 28 -1.96 3.22 -11.11
C ALA A 28 -2.44 4.69 -11.08
N PRO A 29 -3.14 5.17 -12.10
CA PRO A 29 -3.57 6.56 -12.15
C PRO A 29 -4.52 6.87 -11.00
N VAL A 30 -4.40 8.07 -10.43
CA VAL A 30 -5.37 8.58 -9.44
C VAL A 30 -6.73 8.65 -10.12
N ILE A 31 -7.75 8.02 -9.51
CA ILE A 31 -9.11 8.06 -10.06
C ILE A 31 -9.63 9.50 -9.96
N PRO A 32 -10.12 10.09 -11.07
CA PRO A 32 -10.72 11.41 -11.02
C PRO A 32 -11.85 11.48 -9.99
N PRO A 33 -12.05 12.60 -9.26
CA PRO A 33 -13.06 12.71 -8.21
C PRO A 33 -14.48 12.32 -8.62
N LYS A 34 -14.87 12.58 -9.87
CA LYS A 34 -16.19 12.21 -10.43
C LYS A 34 -16.39 10.70 -10.58
N ASP A 35 -15.31 9.92 -10.70
CA ASP A 35 -15.34 8.48 -10.99
C ASP A 35 -15.11 7.62 -9.73
N ARG A 36 -14.83 8.21 -8.56
CA ARG A 36 -14.53 7.50 -7.31
C ARG A 36 -15.70 6.75 -6.68
N GLY A 37 -16.92 6.98 -7.13
CA GLY A 37 -18.12 6.30 -6.66
C GLY A 37 -18.53 6.65 -5.22
N THR A 38 -19.14 5.70 -4.52
CA THR A 38 -19.70 5.91 -3.18
C THR A 38 -18.65 5.81 -2.07
N PRO A 39 -18.85 6.49 -0.93
CA PRO A 39 -17.97 6.34 0.23
C PRO A 39 -17.90 4.90 0.76
N VAL A 40 -16.69 4.44 1.05
CA VAL A 40 -16.40 3.13 1.65
C VAL A 40 -16.07 3.22 3.14
N LEU A 41 -15.72 4.42 3.64
CA LEU A 41 -15.52 4.64 5.08
C LEU A 41 -16.88 4.73 5.77
N THR A 42 -17.45 3.56 6.05
CA THR A 42 -18.79 3.40 6.66
C THR A 42 -18.75 2.28 7.70
N GLY A 43 -19.74 2.28 8.59
CA GLY A 43 -19.91 1.24 9.60
C GLY A 43 -18.96 1.33 10.78
N THR A 44 -19.23 0.48 11.77
CA THR A 44 -18.42 0.34 12.98
C THR A 44 -17.71 -1.01 12.97
N TYR A 45 -16.44 -1.00 13.26
CA TYR A 45 -15.56 -2.17 13.32
C TYR A 45 -14.93 -2.24 14.71
N GLN A 46 -14.39 -3.40 15.07
CA GLN A 46 -13.56 -3.54 16.26
C GLN A 46 -12.08 -3.40 15.90
N ARG A 47 -11.31 -2.77 16.77
CA ARG A 47 -9.85 -2.70 16.70
C ARG A 47 -9.20 -3.89 17.39
N LEU A 48 -7.88 -4.05 17.20
CA LEU A 48 -7.08 -5.09 17.90
C LEU A 48 -7.11 -4.99 19.43
N ASP A 49 -7.46 -3.83 19.98
CA ASP A 49 -7.62 -3.61 21.43
C ASP A 49 -9.03 -3.91 21.94
N GLY A 50 -9.96 -4.26 21.05
CA GLY A 50 -11.35 -4.51 21.35
C GLY A 50 -12.24 -3.27 21.31
N ASP A 51 -11.66 -2.06 21.23
CA ASP A 51 -12.45 -0.84 21.16
C ASP A 51 -13.13 -0.69 19.79
N PRO A 52 -14.36 -0.15 19.73
CA PRO A 52 -15.02 0.12 18.47
C PRO A 52 -14.43 1.33 17.76
N ILE A 53 -14.39 1.28 16.43
CA ILE A 53 -14.06 2.40 15.55
C ILE A 53 -15.14 2.57 14.49
N ASN A 54 -15.77 3.75 14.45
CA ASN A 54 -16.67 4.11 13.37
C ASN A 54 -15.86 4.77 12.24
N LEU A 55 -15.77 4.09 11.10
CA LEU A 55 -14.96 4.57 9.97
C LEU A 55 -15.50 5.87 9.36
N ALA A 56 -16.79 6.18 9.51
CA ALA A 56 -17.34 7.45 9.05
C ALA A 56 -16.67 8.66 9.73
N ARG A 57 -16.13 8.48 10.95
CA ARG A 57 -15.38 9.53 11.66
C ARG A 57 -14.00 9.82 11.05
N LEU A 58 -13.53 8.97 10.14
CA LEU A 58 -12.28 9.22 9.39
C LEU A 58 -12.51 10.10 8.15
N ARG A 59 -13.75 10.40 7.79
CA ARG A 59 -14.03 11.36 6.72
C ARG A 59 -13.49 12.74 7.12
N GLY A 60 -13.10 13.54 6.15
CA GLY A 60 -12.31 14.74 6.35
C GLY A 60 -10.79 14.48 6.38
N ARG A 61 -10.37 13.22 6.32
CA ARG A 61 -8.96 12.80 6.27
C ARG A 61 -8.69 11.98 5.01
N VAL A 62 -7.48 12.02 4.51
CA VAL A 62 -6.99 11.05 3.52
C VAL A 62 -6.62 9.78 4.28
N VAL A 63 -7.17 8.63 3.89
CA VAL A 63 -6.94 7.36 4.60
C VAL A 63 -6.18 6.39 3.71
N LEU A 64 -5.04 5.90 4.18
CA LEU A 64 -4.31 4.79 3.58
C LEU A 64 -4.73 3.50 4.28
N VAL A 65 -5.55 2.69 3.62
CA VAL A 65 -5.98 1.37 4.11
C VAL A 65 -4.99 0.32 3.61
N VAL A 66 -4.50 -0.54 4.51
CA VAL A 66 -3.51 -1.57 4.19
C VAL A 66 -3.94 -2.91 4.81
N ASN A 67 -4.05 -3.97 4.00
CA ASN A 67 -4.18 -5.32 4.55
C ASN A 67 -2.80 -5.83 4.97
N THR A 68 -2.67 -6.29 6.21
CA THR A 68 -1.37 -6.60 6.82
C THR A 68 -1.28 -8.05 7.28
N ALA A 69 -0.05 -8.52 7.53
CA ALA A 69 0.21 -9.81 8.16
C ALA A 69 1.56 -9.80 8.89
N SER A 70 1.68 -10.65 9.93
CA SER A 70 2.86 -10.71 10.81
C SER A 70 4.02 -11.52 10.25
N HIS A 71 3.77 -12.48 9.34
CA HIS A 71 4.77 -13.43 8.81
C HIS A 71 4.96 -13.33 7.30
N CYS A 72 4.83 -12.13 6.74
CA CYS A 72 4.96 -11.86 5.32
C CYS A 72 6.36 -11.31 4.99
N GLY A 73 6.85 -11.54 3.77
CA GLY A 73 8.07 -10.90 3.28
C GLY A 73 8.02 -9.37 3.27
N TYR A 74 6.81 -8.80 3.24
CA TYR A 74 6.57 -7.35 3.29
C TYR A 74 6.32 -6.80 4.71
N THR A 75 6.47 -7.61 5.76
CA THR A 75 6.19 -7.19 7.15
C THR A 75 7.04 -5.99 7.61
N SER A 76 8.25 -5.83 7.03
CA SER A 76 9.09 -4.64 7.25
C SER A 76 8.40 -3.32 6.91
N GLN A 77 7.39 -3.33 6.04
CA GLN A 77 6.62 -2.15 5.65
C GLN A 77 5.81 -1.54 6.82
N TYR A 78 5.63 -2.24 7.93
CA TYR A 78 5.08 -1.62 9.14
C TYR A 78 5.90 -0.41 9.60
N GLN A 79 7.22 -0.43 9.41
CA GLN A 79 8.08 0.68 9.83
C GLN A 79 7.83 1.95 9.00
N PRO A 80 7.89 1.95 7.66
CA PRO A 80 7.55 3.14 6.87
C PRO A 80 6.06 3.53 6.99
N LEU A 81 5.11 2.60 7.23
CA LEU A 81 3.72 2.93 7.53
C LEU A 81 3.59 3.74 8.83
N GLU A 82 4.30 3.34 9.89
CA GLU A 82 4.32 4.06 11.15
C GLU A 82 4.98 5.43 11.01
N ALA A 83 6.08 5.53 10.25
CA ALA A 83 6.76 6.80 9.96
C ALA A 83 5.83 7.76 9.20
N LEU A 84 5.13 7.28 8.17
CA LEU A 84 4.14 8.04 7.41
C LEU A 84 2.99 8.52 8.32
N TRP A 85 2.46 7.64 9.16
CA TRP A 85 1.43 7.98 10.14
C TRP A 85 1.89 9.11 11.06
N ARG A 86 3.05 8.96 11.70
CA ARG A 86 3.58 9.98 12.62
C ARG A 86 3.83 11.32 11.94
N GLY A 87 4.39 11.29 10.73
CA GLY A 87 4.74 12.49 9.98
C GLY A 87 3.54 13.26 9.41
N LYS A 88 2.45 12.53 9.07
CA LYS A 88 1.32 13.15 8.35
C LYS A 88 -0.02 13.14 9.12
N ARG A 89 -0.13 12.51 10.30
CA ARG A 89 -1.40 12.47 11.06
C ARG A 89 -1.93 13.88 11.42
N GLY A 90 -1.04 14.80 11.78
CA GLY A 90 -1.39 16.19 12.05
C GLY A 90 -1.81 16.98 10.81
N LYS A 91 -1.44 16.51 9.62
CA LYS A 91 -1.80 17.11 8.32
C LYS A 91 -3.10 16.55 7.72
N GLY A 92 -3.78 15.66 8.43
CA GLY A 92 -5.06 15.10 7.98
C GLY A 92 -4.93 13.77 7.24
N VAL A 93 -3.85 13.00 7.46
CA VAL A 93 -3.71 11.63 6.97
C VAL A 93 -4.00 10.63 8.08
N THR A 94 -4.57 9.48 7.73
CA THR A 94 -4.70 8.31 8.62
C THR A 94 -4.17 7.08 7.90
N VAL A 95 -3.37 6.27 8.56
CA VAL A 95 -3.09 4.88 8.18
C VAL A 95 -4.07 4.00 8.93
N LEU A 96 -4.72 3.07 8.24
CA LEU A 96 -5.64 2.08 8.81
C LEU A 96 -5.14 0.68 8.43
N GLY A 97 -4.59 -0.05 9.38
CA GLY A 97 -4.18 -1.43 9.20
C GLY A 97 -5.35 -2.39 9.36
N VAL A 98 -5.40 -3.43 8.53
CA VAL A 98 -6.38 -4.52 8.63
C VAL A 98 -5.62 -5.85 8.53
N PRO A 99 -5.26 -6.45 9.68
CA PRO A 99 -4.64 -7.77 9.70
C PRO A 99 -5.57 -8.81 9.07
N SER A 100 -5.01 -9.69 8.24
CA SER A 100 -5.77 -10.75 7.59
C SER A 100 -4.98 -12.04 7.49
N ASN A 101 -5.66 -13.16 7.72
CA ASN A 101 -5.10 -14.50 7.51
C ASN A 101 -5.53 -15.13 6.18
N ASP A 102 -6.09 -14.38 5.25
CA ASP A 102 -6.52 -14.91 3.95
C ASP A 102 -5.35 -15.50 3.15
N PHE A 103 -4.14 -15.00 3.39
CA PHE A 103 -2.90 -15.52 2.79
C PHE A 103 -2.08 -16.41 3.75
N GLN A 104 -2.68 -16.88 4.84
CA GLN A 104 -2.09 -17.82 5.82
C GLN A 104 -0.77 -17.34 6.45
N GLN A 105 -0.63 -16.02 6.63
CA GLN A 105 0.58 -15.38 7.17
C GLN A 105 0.32 -14.48 8.37
N GLU A 106 -0.85 -14.59 9.00
CA GLU A 106 -1.16 -13.80 10.18
C GLU A 106 -1.13 -14.66 11.46
N LEU A 107 -0.81 -14.02 12.59
CA LEU A 107 -0.87 -14.61 13.91
C LEU A 107 -2.34 -14.95 14.30
N PRO A 108 -2.58 -15.99 15.09
CA PRO A 108 -3.92 -16.55 15.30
C PRO A 108 -4.87 -15.68 16.12
N THR A 109 -4.39 -14.63 16.83
CA THR A 109 -5.27 -13.80 17.68
C THR A 109 -4.93 -12.31 17.61
N ASP A 110 -5.95 -11.47 17.77
CA ASP A 110 -5.82 -10.01 17.82
C ASP A 110 -4.78 -9.55 18.86
N ALA A 111 -4.73 -10.19 20.02
CA ALA A 111 -3.79 -9.87 21.11
C ALA A 111 -2.34 -10.15 20.69
N LEU A 112 -2.09 -11.24 19.95
CA LEU A 112 -0.75 -11.58 19.45
C LEU A 112 -0.31 -10.59 18.37
N VAL A 113 -1.20 -10.27 17.41
CA VAL A 113 -0.94 -9.27 16.35
C VAL A 113 -0.64 -7.90 16.97
N LYS A 114 -1.47 -7.44 17.91
CA LYS A 114 -1.26 -6.16 18.61
C LYS A 114 0.12 -6.10 19.28
N ARG A 115 0.49 -7.16 20.00
CA ARG A 115 1.78 -7.27 20.69
C ARG A 115 2.95 -7.28 19.71
N PHE A 116 2.83 -8.05 18.62
CA PHE A 116 3.84 -8.16 17.58
C PHE A 116 4.09 -6.79 16.91
N CYS A 117 3.06 -6.13 16.43
CA CYS A 117 3.14 -4.83 15.77
C CYS A 117 3.73 -3.76 16.70
N LYS A 118 3.30 -3.76 17.98
CA LYS A 118 3.79 -2.78 18.96
C LYS A 118 5.26 -3.00 19.32
N ARG A 119 5.67 -4.26 19.57
CA ARG A 119 7.04 -4.56 20.01
C ARG A 119 8.07 -4.42 18.90
N ASN A 120 7.77 -4.90 17.71
CA ASN A 120 8.74 -4.97 16.62
C ASN A 120 8.81 -3.69 15.78
N PHE A 121 7.69 -2.95 15.66
CA PHE A 121 7.60 -1.79 14.74
C PHE A 121 7.08 -0.53 15.42
N GLY A 122 6.72 -0.58 16.70
CA GLY A 122 6.20 0.56 17.44
C GLY A 122 4.86 1.08 16.92
N VAL A 123 4.09 0.24 16.19
CA VAL A 123 2.84 0.63 15.53
C VAL A 123 1.91 1.35 16.49
N SER A 124 1.47 2.55 16.08
CA SER A 124 0.55 3.40 16.83
C SER A 124 -0.65 3.89 16.00
N PHE A 125 -0.67 3.64 14.69
CA PHE A 125 -1.83 3.89 13.86
C PHE A 125 -2.97 2.90 14.18
N PRO A 126 -4.24 3.28 13.93
CA PRO A 126 -5.38 2.40 14.17
C PRO A 126 -5.30 1.12 13.34
N MET A 127 -5.53 -0.01 13.99
CA MET A 127 -5.62 -1.33 13.36
C MET A 127 -6.95 -1.98 13.70
N LEU A 128 -7.64 -2.50 12.69
CA LEU A 128 -8.83 -3.32 12.89
C LEU A 128 -8.43 -4.70 13.44
N ARG A 129 -9.40 -5.42 14.00
CA ARG A 129 -9.21 -6.83 14.35
C ARG A 129 -8.93 -7.66 13.09
N ILE A 130 -8.35 -8.84 13.26
CA ILE A 130 -8.12 -9.80 12.16
C ILE A 130 -9.43 -10.00 11.42
N SER A 131 -9.39 -9.75 10.10
CA SER A 131 -10.60 -9.75 9.26
C SER A 131 -10.31 -10.31 7.87
N PRO A 132 -11.28 -10.97 7.24
CA PRO A 132 -11.15 -11.37 5.85
C PRO A 132 -11.21 -10.14 4.93
N VAL A 133 -10.30 -10.10 3.95
CA VAL A 133 -10.13 -8.98 3.01
C VAL A 133 -10.36 -9.39 1.55
N THR A 134 -10.53 -10.71 1.29
CA THR A 134 -10.74 -11.27 -0.05
C THR A 134 -12.01 -12.12 -0.11
N GLY A 135 -12.53 -12.31 -1.34
CA GLY A 135 -13.65 -13.18 -1.65
C GLY A 135 -14.97 -12.77 -1.01
N ALA A 136 -15.91 -13.70 -1.00
CA ALA A 136 -17.29 -13.45 -0.51
C ALA A 136 -17.35 -13.07 0.98
N LYS A 137 -16.36 -13.47 1.78
CA LYS A 137 -16.28 -13.19 3.21
C LYS A 137 -15.61 -11.85 3.53
N ALA A 138 -15.02 -11.16 2.55
CA ALA A 138 -14.37 -9.86 2.75
C ALA A 138 -15.29 -8.89 3.52
N ILE A 139 -14.73 -8.15 4.47
CA ILE A 139 -15.49 -7.13 5.20
C ILE A 139 -16.00 -6.04 4.24
N PRO A 140 -17.10 -5.33 4.56
CA PRO A 140 -17.69 -4.32 3.68
C PRO A 140 -16.70 -3.27 3.19
N LEU A 141 -15.72 -2.89 4.01
CA LEU A 141 -14.65 -1.98 3.63
C LEU A 141 -13.89 -2.50 2.40
N PHE A 142 -13.40 -3.73 2.42
CA PHE A 142 -12.63 -4.30 1.30
C PHE A 142 -13.50 -4.60 0.08
N ARG A 143 -14.75 -5.03 0.26
CA ARG A 143 -15.70 -5.12 -0.87
C ARG A 143 -15.93 -3.78 -1.57
N GLY A 144 -15.93 -2.69 -0.81
CA GLY A 144 -16.03 -1.34 -1.37
C GLY A 144 -14.75 -0.84 -2.04
N LEU A 145 -13.59 -1.26 -1.53
CA LEU A 145 -12.27 -0.92 -2.08
C LEU A 145 -11.95 -1.71 -3.35
N SER A 146 -12.43 -2.94 -3.46
CA SER A 146 -12.17 -3.86 -4.57
C SER A 146 -13.25 -3.73 -5.65
N LYS A 147 -13.08 -2.80 -6.58
CA LYS A 147 -14.05 -2.57 -7.65
C LYS A 147 -13.48 -2.91 -9.01
N PRO A 148 -14.23 -3.66 -9.88
CA PRO A 148 -13.80 -3.91 -11.25
C PRO A 148 -13.47 -2.60 -11.98
N GLY A 149 -12.37 -2.61 -12.73
CA GLY A 149 -11.96 -1.50 -13.59
C GLY A 149 -10.96 -0.53 -12.97
N TRP A 150 -10.73 -0.54 -11.64
CA TRP A 150 -9.75 0.38 -11.03
C TRP A 150 -8.91 -0.23 -9.90
N SER A 151 -9.41 -1.23 -9.18
CA SER A 151 -8.64 -1.97 -8.20
C SER A 151 -9.04 -3.43 -8.17
N ASN A 152 -8.12 -4.27 -7.78
CA ASN A 152 -8.38 -5.67 -7.53
C ASN A 152 -8.59 -5.90 -6.02
N GLU A 153 -9.20 -7.02 -5.68
CA GLU A 153 -9.06 -7.57 -4.33
C GLU A 153 -7.56 -7.67 -3.99
N PRO A 154 -7.19 -7.60 -2.70
CA PRO A 154 -5.83 -7.87 -2.31
C PRO A 154 -5.35 -9.20 -2.90
N GLN A 155 -4.26 -9.15 -3.68
CA GLN A 155 -3.65 -10.36 -4.27
C GLN A 155 -2.58 -10.95 -3.34
N TRP A 156 -2.18 -10.20 -2.34
CA TRP A 156 -1.22 -10.57 -1.30
C TRP A 156 -1.38 -9.63 -0.09
N ASN A 157 -0.60 -9.88 0.97
CA ASN A 157 -0.52 -8.95 2.10
C ASN A 157 0.14 -7.62 1.69
N PHE A 158 -0.14 -6.56 2.40
CA PHE A 158 0.38 -5.21 2.18
C PHE A 158 -0.02 -4.57 0.85
N ASN A 159 -1.21 -4.89 0.31
CA ASN A 159 -1.85 -4.05 -0.70
C ASN A 159 -2.38 -2.78 -0.03
N LYS A 160 -2.29 -1.65 -0.71
CA LYS A 160 -2.63 -0.35 -0.17
C LYS A 160 -3.68 0.34 -1.02
N TYR A 161 -4.63 0.97 -0.34
CA TYR A 161 -5.72 1.69 -0.96
C TYR A 161 -5.79 3.09 -0.37
N LEU A 162 -5.66 4.12 -1.19
CA LEU A 162 -5.94 5.49 -0.78
C LEU A 162 -7.43 5.79 -0.89
N VAL A 163 -7.94 6.41 0.15
CA VAL A 163 -9.33 6.88 0.25
C VAL A 163 -9.30 8.39 0.47
N ASP A 164 -10.09 9.13 -0.30
CA ASP A 164 -10.17 10.58 -0.23
C ASP A 164 -10.89 11.09 1.04
N ALA A 165 -10.87 12.39 1.27
CA ALA A 165 -11.50 13.01 2.42
C ALA A 165 -13.03 12.86 2.46
N LYS A 166 -13.67 12.55 1.31
CA LYS A 166 -15.10 12.22 1.25
C LYS A 166 -15.38 10.75 1.56
N GLY A 167 -14.33 9.97 1.83
CA GLY A 167 -14.42 8.54 2.15
C GLY A 167 -14.51 7.64 0.93
N ARG A 168 -14.17 8.12 -0.27
CA ARG A 168 -14.27 7.40 -1.54
C ARG A 168 -12.91 6.85 -1.96
N PRO A 169 -12.86 5.65 -2.56
CA PRO A 169 -11.62 5.09 -3.08
C PRO A 169 -10.99 6.01 -4.13
N ALA A 170 -9.68 6.20 -4.07
CA ALA A 170 -8.97 7.11 -4.95
C ALA A 170 -7.79 6.48 -5.70
N MET A 171 -7.10 5.51 -5.10
CA MET A 171 -5.93 4.89 -5.72
C MET A 171 -5.60 3.55 -5.06
N TYR A 172 -5.01 2.63 -5.83
CA TYR A 172 -4.53 1.32 -5.38
C TYR A 172 -3.03 1.19 -5.62
N PHE A 173 -2.34 0.50 -4.72
CA PHE A 173 -0.93 0.15 -4.85
C PHE A 173 -0.71 -1.32 -4.48
N PRO A 174 0.10 -2.06 -5.25
CA PRO A 174 0.44 -3.44 -4.95
C PRO A 174 1.32 -3.56 -3.70
N SER A 175 1.53 -4.79 -3.25
CA SER A 175 2.38 -5.11 -2.09
C SER A 175 3.80 -4.56 -2.23
N SER A 176 4.36 -4.62 -3.45
CA SER A 176 5.72 -4.19 -3.76
C SER A 176 5.96 -2.68 -3.69
N GLU A 177 4.89 -1.86 -3.70
CA GLU A 177 5.04 -0.41 -3.58
C GLU A 177 5.29 -0.04 -2.11
N GLU A 178 6.44 0.56 -1.81
CA GLU A 178 6.79 0.95 -0.45
C GLU A 178 5.93 2.14 0.04
N PRO A 179 5.51 2.13 1.33
CA PRO A 179 4.63 3.18 1.88
C PRO A 179 5.18 4.60 1.81
N ASP A 180 6.49 4.76 1.79
CA ASP A 180 7.21 6.04 1.70
C ASP A 180 7.65 6.39 0.28
N SER A 181 7.26 5.58 -0.71
CA SER A 181 7.60 5.84 -2.11
C SER A 181 7.07 7.19 -2.60
N PRO A 182 7.74 7.79 -3.61
CA PRO A 182 7.24 8.99 -4.27
C PRO A 182 5.83 8.84 -4.85
N ALA A 183 5.44 7.62 -5.27
CA ALA A 183 4.12 7.37 -5.82
C ALA A 183 3.03 7.55 -4.76
N ILE A 184 3.19 6.94 -3.58
CA ILE A 184 2.23 7.05 -2.47
C ILE A 184 2.25 8.46 -1.87
N THR A 185 3.44 9.03 -1.62
CA THR A 185 3.54 10.32 -0.96
C THR A 185 2.97 11.47 -1.80
N LYS A 186 3.23 11.49 -3.12
CA LYS A 186 2.63 12.46 -4.04
C LYS A 186 1.12 12.29 -4.17
N ALA A 187 0.62 11.06 -4.21
CA ALA A 187 -0.81 10.80 -4.26
C ALA A 187 -1.52 11.29 -2.99
N ILE A 188 -0.92 11.06 -1.82
CA ILE A 188 -1.44 11.59 -0.54
C ILE A 188 -1.48 13.13 -0.58
N ASP A 189 -0.41 13.79 -1.03
CA ASP A 189 -0.33 15.25 -1.07
C ASP A 189 -1.35 15.85 -2.06
N ALA A 190 -1.58 15.20 -3.20
CA ALA A 190 -2.64 15.57 -4.15
C ALA A 190 -4.04 15.49 -3.51
N LEU A 191 -4.35 14.38 -2.80
CA LEU A 191 -5.63 14.21 -2.12
C LEU A 191 -5.83 15.18 -0.94
N LEU A 192 -4.74 15.58 -0.27
CA LEU A 192 -4.78 16.62 0.76
C LEU A 192 -5.10 18.01 0.15
N ALA A 193 -4.53 18.32 -1.03
CA ALA A 193 -4.84 19.56 -1.75
C ALA A 193 -6.31 19.61 -2.19
N GLU A 194 -6.86 18.50 -2.70
CA GLU A 194 -8.30 18.40 -3.05
C GLU A 194 -9.24 18.62 -1.85
N ARG A 195 -8.80 18.34 -0.63
CA ARG A 195 -9.59 18.56 0.58
C ARG A 195 -9.79 20.04 0.90
N SER A 196 -8.81 20.85 0.53
CA SER A 196 -8.76 22.28 0.83
C SER A 196 -9.42 23.14 -0.25
N ALA A 197 -9.76 22.55 -1.41
CA ALA A 197 -10.46 23.17 -2.51
C ALA A 197 -11.98 22.99 -2.39
#